data_98c74dc442690db61070ba525b147685
#
_entry.id   98c74dc442690db61070ba525b147685
#
_cell.length_a   1.000
_cell.length_b   1.000
_cell.length_c   1.000
_cell.angle_alpha   90.00
_cell.angle_beta   90.00
_cell.angle_gamma   90.00
#
_symmetry.space_group_name_H-M   'P 1'
#
loop_
_entity.id
_entity.type
_entity.pdbx_description
1 polymer ?
#
loop_
_entity_poly.entity_id
_entity_poly.type
_entity_poly.pdbx_seq_one_letter_code
_entity_poly.pdbx_strand_id
1 'polypeptide(L)'
;MHCHLDLYPQPEKVAEECRRRGTYILSVTTTPRAWHGTSLLAKESQRIRTALGFHPQIAHQRSHELELFDSLLSETRYVGEIGLDGGKGFKEHWDVQLKVFRHILSSVHRAGGKIMTIHSRGSASDTIDEIENIDGIAILHWFTGTPKQLERAIDLGCWFSVGPAMLDTIKGKALALKIPKSRILTETDGPFGKFRNVPLMPWDSEIAETQLAKLWGVSLMDVKAQLSDNLRRLCSY
;
A
#
# COMPACT_ATOMS: atom_id res chain seq x y z
N MET A 1 -6.53 4.99 1.79
CA MET A 1 -5.14 5.39 1.50
C MET A 1 -4.68 4.75 0.19
N HIS A 2 -4.20 3.50 0.19
CA HIS A 2 -3.66 2.81 -0.99
C HIS A 2 -4.76 2.48 -2.01
N CYS A 3 -4.60 2.95 -3.24
CA CYS A 3 -5.37 2.56 -4.43
C CYS A 3 -4.59 2.90 -5.71
N HIS A 4 -5.00 2.32 -6.84
CA HIS A 4 -4.43 2.58 -8.16
C HIS A 4 -5.31 3.58 -8.92
N LEU A 5 -5.15 4.86 -8.62
CA LEU A 5 -6.03 5.91 -9.12
C LEU A 5 -6.03 6.01 -10.65
N ASP A 6 -4.87 5.79 -11.26
CA ASP A 6 -4.66 5.81 -12.72
C ASP A 6 -5.29 4.62 -13.47
N LEU A 7 -5.68 3.56 -12.76
CA LEU A 7 -6.26 2.35 -13.36
C LEU A 7 -7.80 2.33 -13.35
N TYR A 8 -8.45 3.36 -12.82
CA TYR A 8 -9.91 3.52 -12.98
C TYR A 8 -10.26 3.97 -14.40
N PRO A 9 -11.43 3.60 -14.95
CA PRO A 9 -11.84 3.94 -16.32
C PRO A 9 -11.85 5.44 -16.65
N GLN A 10 -12.00 6.30 -15.64
CA GLN A 10 -12.03 7.78 -15.78
C GLN A 10 -11.26 8.39 -14.60
N PRO A 11 -9.93 8.24 -14.59
CA PRO A 11 -9.11 8.56 -13.41
C PRO A 11 -9.21 10.03 -12.99
N GLU A 12 -9.33 10.96 -13.93
CA GLU A 12 -9.49 12.39 -13.64
C GLU A 12 -10.78 12.67 -12.87
N LYS A 13 -11.91 12.05 -13.27
CA LYS A 13 -13.18 12.20 -12.56
C LYS A 13 -13.13 11.55 -11.18
N VAL A 14 -12.46 10.43 -11.05
CA VAL A 14 -12.27 9.78 -9.75
C VAL A 14 -11.40 10.66 -8.84
N ALA A 15 -10.33 11.26 -9.37
CA ALA A 15 -9.49 12.20 -8.63
C ALA A 15 -10.26 13.45 -8.19
N GLU A 16 -11.09 14.01 -9.07
CA GLU A 16 -11.98 15.15 -8.77
C GLU A 16 -12.96 14.80 -7.65
N GLU A 17 -13.61 13.65 -7.70
CA GLU A 17 -14.53 13.20 -6.66
C GLU A 17 -13.80 12.96 -5.33
N CYS A 18 -12.57 12.42 -5.35
CA CYS A 18 -11.72 12.31 -4.15
C CYS A 18 -11.41 13.69 -3.55
N ARG A 19 -11.12 14.70 -4.39
CA ARG A 19 -10.92 16.09 -3.93
C ARG A 19 -12.18 16.66 -3.28
N ARG A 20 -13.33 16.52 -3.95
CA ARG A 20 -14.63 16.99 -3.45
C ARG A 20 -14.99 16.37 -2.09
N ARG A 21 -14.71 15.10 -1.90
CA ARG A 21 -14.92 14.36 -0.63
C ARG A 21 -13.85 14.64 0.42
N GLY A 22 -12.75 15.26 0.05
CA GLY A 22 -11.62 15.46 0.94
C GLY A 22 -10.92 14.17 1.37
N THR A 23 -10.94 13.13 0.52
CA THR A 23 -10.37 11.82 0.81
C THR A 23 -8.84 11.85 0.72
N TYR A 24 -8.16 11.25 1.71
CA TYR A 24 -6.70 11.08 1.67
C TYR A 24 -6.34 9.84 0.84
N ILE A 25 -5.61 10.05 -0.25
CA ILE A 25 -5.22 9.00 -1.21
C ILE A 25 -3.70 8.91 -1.30
N LEU A 26 -3.19 7.69 -1.26
CA LEU A 26 -1.89 7.32 -1.78
C LEU A 26 -2.14 6.53 -3.07
N SER A 27 -2.00 7.21 -4.20
CA SER A 27 -2.12 6.60 -5.53
C SER A 27 -0.82 5.90 -5.87
N VAL A 28 -0.82 4.58 -5.84
CA VAL A 28 0.36 3.78 -6.15
C VAL A 28 0.45 3.51 -7.64
N THR A 29 1.66 3.54 -8.19
CA THR A 29 1.89 3.14 -9.58
C THR A 29 2.33 1.69 -9.68
N THR A 30 2.05 1.05 -10.80
CA THR A 30 2.49 -0.32 -11.06
C THR A 30 3.84 -0.37 -11.78
N THR A 31 4.21 0.71 -12.49
CA THR A 31 5.50 0.84 -13.18
C THR A 31 6.08 2.23 -12.98
N PRO A 32 7.42 2.40 -13.05
CA PRO A 32 8.05 3.71 -13.05
C PRO A 32 7.53 4.62 -14.18
N ARG A 33 7.25 4.05 -15.36
CA ARG A 33 6.72 4.80 -16.51
C ARG A 33 5.36 5.45 -16.24
N ALA A 34 4.54 4.90 -15.35
CA ALA A 34 3.24 5.46 -14.98
C ALA A 34 3.36 6.74 -14.10
N TRP A 35 4.52 7.01 -13.52
CA TRP A 35 4.75 8.07 -12.54
C TRP A 35 4.23 9.44 -12.97
N HIS A 36 4.68 9.93 -14.13
CA HIS A 36 4.31 11.27 -14.57
C HIS A 36 2.79 11.41 -14.81
N GLY A 37 2.17 10.43 -15.46
CA GLY A 37 0.72 10.44 -15.71
C GLY A 37 -0.09 10.40 -14.42
N THR A 38 0.30 9.51 -13.50
CA THR A 38 -0.39 9.38 -12.21
C THR A 38 -0.19 10.62 -11.32
N SER A 39 0.99 11.23 -11.33
CA SER A 39 1.28 12.43 -10.53
C SER A 39 0.46 13.64 -10.96
N LEU A 40 0.06 13.74 -12.24
CA LEU A 40 -0.84 14.79 -12.71
C LEU A 40 -2.22 14.72 -12.04
N LEU A 41 -2.71 13.54 -11.69
CA LEU A 41 -3.97 13.37 -10.97
C LEU A 41 -3.93 13.95 -9.55
N ALA A 42 -2.73 14.04 -8.98
CA ALA A 42 -2.49 14.57 -7.63
C ALA A 42 -2.20 16.10 -7.61
N LYS A 43 -1.91 16.72 -8.77
CA LYS A 43 -1.34 18.08 -8.88
C LYS A 43 -2.12 19.15 -8.14
N GLU A 44 -3.45 19.05 -8.13
CA GLU A 44 -4.34 20.07 -7.52
C GLU A 44 -4.83 19.66 -6.12
N SER A 45 -4.19 18.69 -5.47
CA SER A 45 -4.63 18.20 -4.18
C SER A 45 -3.50 18.02 -3.18
N GLN A 46 -3.69 18.57 -1.98
CA GLN A 46 -2.80 18.25 -0.86
C GLN A 46 -3.09 16.89 -0.24
N ARG A 47 -4.23 16.27 -0.55
CA ARG A 47 -4.69 15.00 0.03
C ARG A 47 -4.49 13.80 -0.88
N ILE A 48 -4.11 14.03 -2.15
CA ILE A 48 -3.73 12.97 -3.08
C ILE A 48 -2.21 13.02 -3.23
N ARG A 49 -1.55 11.91 -3.00
CA ARG A 49 -0.12 11.73 -3.21
C ARG A 49 0.11 10.55 -4.13
N THR A 50 1.16 10.61 -4.94
CA THR A 50 1.56 9.51 -5.79
C THR A 50 2.73 8.77 -5.15
N ALA A 51 2.74 7.46 -5.23
CA ALA A 51 3.86 6.61 -4.85
C ALA A 51 4.51 6.02 -6.10
N LEU A 52 5.84 6.09 -6.16
CA LEU A 52 6.63 5.53 -7.25
C LEU A 52 6.72 4.02 -7.08
N GLY A 53 6.06 3.26 -7.95
CA GLY A 53 5.92 1.82 -7.84
C GLY A 53 6.66 1.04 -8.90
N PHE A 54 6.83 -0.23 -8.56
CA PHE A 54 7.27 -1.29 -9.45
C PHE A 54 6.65 -2.61 -8.99
N HIS A 55 5.46 -2.89 -9.49
CA HIS A 55 4.65 -4.00 -8.99
C HIS A 55 5.27 -5.37 -9.29
N PRO A 56 5.36 -6.29 -8.31
CA PRO A 56 6.03 -7.58 -8.49
C PRO A 56 5.46 -8.42 -9.62
N GLN A 57 4.16 -8.38 -9.86
CA GLN A 57 3.52 -9.20 -10.90
C GLN A 57 3.98 -8.87 -12.31
N ILE A 58 4.52 -7.68 -12.55
CA ILE A 58 5.00 -7.25 -13.87
C ILE A 58 6.52 -7.05 -13.91
N ALA A 59 7.23 -7.38 -12.83
CA ALA A 59 8.68 -7.22 -12.72
C ALA A 59 9.44 -7.91 -13.89
N HIS A 60 9.00 -9.10 -14.30
CA HIS A 60 9.59 -9.85 -15.38
C HIS A 60 9.46 -9.18 -16.77
N GLN A 61 8.44 -8.33 -16.95
CA GLN A 61 8.19 -7.60 -18.20
C GLN A 61 8.88 -6.24 -18.22
N ARG A 62 9.12 -5.65 -17.05
CA ARG A 62 9.49 -4.25 -16.89
C ARG A 62 10.84 -4.03 -16.20
N SER A 63 11.62 -5.08 -15.91
CA SER A 63 12.90 -4.97 -15.19
C SER A 63 13.90 -3.97 -15.82
N HIS A 64 13.76 -3.66 -17.10
CA HIS A 64 14.52 -2.63 -17.80
C HIS A 64 14.17 -1.19 -17.37
N GLU A 65 13.10 -0.98 -16.58
CA GLU A 65 12.71 0.35 -16.07
C GLU A 65 13.37 0.70 -14.71
N LEU A 66 14.31 -0.10 -14.19
CA LEU A 66 14.98 0.17 -12.92
C LEU A 66 15.79 1.48 -12.93
N GLU A 67 16.46 1.81 -14.02
CA GLU A 67 17.16 3.09 -14.16
C GLU A 67 16.20 4.28 -14.12
N LEU A 68 15.01 4.13 -14.73
CA LEU A 68 13.95 5.14 -14.65
C LEU A 68 13.43 5.27 -13.21
N PHE A 69 13.24 4.16 -12.50
CA PHE A 69 12.88 4.18 -11.10
C PHE A 69 13.88 4.99 -10.27
N ASP A 70 15.16 4.70 -10.42
CA ASP A 70 16.23 5.40 -9.68
C ASP A 70 16.24 6.91 -9.98
N SER A 71 16.03 7.30 -11.24
CA SER A 71 15.99 8.71 -11.65
C SER A 71 14.81 9.49 -11.04
N LEU A 72 13.68 8.82 -10.82
CA LEU A 72 12.44 9.41 -10.28
C LEU A 72 12.38 9.38 -8.75
N LEU A 73 13.23 8.59 -8.08
CA LEU A 73 13.14 8.36 -6.64
C LEU A 73 13.29 9.64 -5.80
N SER A 74 14.04 10.63 -6.29
CA SER A 74 14.20 11.93 -5.62
C SER A 74 12.94 12.80 -5.67
N GLU A 75 12.03 12.55 -6.60
CA GLU A 75 10.82 13.35 -6.79
C GLU A 75 9.70 13.01 -5.78
N THR A 76 9.87 11.95 -4.99
CA THR A 76 8.81 11.48 -4.09
C THR A 76 9.33 11.06 -2.72
N ARG A 77 8.45 11.18 -1.71
CA ARG A 77 8.60 10.59 -0.38
C ARG A 77 7.99 9.18 -0.30
N TYR A 78 7.20 8.78 -1.29
CA TYR A 78 6.37 7.59 -1.26
C TYR A 78 6.81 6.62 -2.35
N VAL A 79 7.06 5.38 -1.98
CA VAL A 79 7.41 4.28 -2.88
C VAL A 79 6.34 3.19 -2.81
N GLY A 80 5.81 2.80 -3.95
CA GLY A 80 4.79 1.76 -4.02
C GLY A 80 3.90 1.84 -5.28
N GLU A 81 3.35 0.73 -5.68
CA GLU A 81 3.40 -0.58 -5.02
C GLU A 81 4.68 -1.32 -5.42
N ILE A 82 5.37 -1.86 -4.44
CA ILE A 82 6.57 -2.68 -4.61
C ILE A 82 6.42 -3.97 -3.80
N GLY A 83 7.31 -4.94 -3.93
CA GLY A 83 7.28 -6.13 -3.08
C GLY A 83 7.44 -7.43 -3.84
N LEU A 84 6.85 -8.51 -3.29
CA LEU A 84 6.92 -9.87 -3.81
C LEU A 84 5.53 -10.51 -3.90
N ASP A 85 5.27 -11.28 -4.95
CA ASP A 85 4.05 -12.08 -5.13
C ASP A 85 4.38 -13.56 -5.35
N GLY A 86 4.12 -14.39 -4.33
CA GLY A 86 4.27 -15.85 -4.39
C GLY A 86 3.02 -16.57 -4.90
N GLY A 87 2.02 -15.84 -5.44
CA GLY A 87 0.79 -16.41 -5.96
C GLY A 87 1.00 -17.28 -7.21
N LYS A 88 0.03 -18.14 -7.50
CA LYS A 88 0.03 -18.98 -8.71
C LYS A 88 0.10 -18.08 -9.95
N GLY A 89 1.04 -18.39 -10.86
CA GLY A 89 1.27 -17.61 -12.09
C GLY A 89 2.29 -16.47 -11.95
N PHE A 90 2.74 -16.17 -10.72
CA PHE A 90 3.80 -15.16 -10.49
C PHE A 90 5.06 -15.75 -9.87
N LYS A 91 4.93 -16.88 -9.19
CA LYS A 91 6.05 -17.59 -8.56
C LYS A 91 7.12 -18.05 -9.58
N GLU A 92 6.76 -18.30 -10.81
CA GLU A 92 7.71 -18.65 -11.89
C GLU A 92 8.69 -17.50 -12.21
N HIS A 93 8.33 -16.25 -11.88
CA HIS A 93 9.15 -15.06 -12.07
C HIS A 93 9.83 -14.59 -10.76
N TRP A 94 9.95 -15.48 -9.76
CA TRP A 94 10.43 -15.15 -8.42
C TRP A 94 11.80 -14.48 -8.40
N ASP A 95 12.77 -15.02 -9.12
CA ASP A 95 14.14 -14.49 -9.13
C ASP A 95 14.19 -13.06 -9.67
N VAL A 96 13.36 -12.75 -10.68
CA VAL A 96 13.26 -11.40 -11.23
C VAL A 96 12.57 -10.46 -10.24
N GLN A 97 11.49 -10.90 -9.60
CA GLN A 97 10.81 -10.12 -8.56
C GLN A 97 11.79 -9.78 -7.43
N LEU A 98 12.53 -10.77 -6.93
CA LEU A 98 13.48 -10.60 -5.86
C LEU A 98 14.62 -9.64 -6.25
N LYS A 99 15.16 -9.78 -7.47
CA LYS A 99 16.18 -8.87 -8.01
C LYS A 99 15.66 -7.42 -8.07
N VAL A 100 14.47 -7.21 -8.60
CA VAL A 100 13.84 -5.89 -8.70
C VAL A 100 13.57 -5.31 -7.32
N PHE A 101 12.99 -6.09 -6.41
CA PHE A 101 12.66 -5.64 -5.07
C PHE A 101 13.91 -5.25 -4.27
N ARG A 102 14.96 -6.06 -4.31
CA ARG A 102 16.26 -5.77 -3.65
C ARG A 102 16.92 -4.51 -4.22
N HIS A 103 16.86 -4.31 -5.54
CA HIS A 103 17.37 -3.09 -6.16
C HIS A 103 16.63 -1.85 -5.61
N ILE A 104 15.29 -1.89 -5.61
CA ILE A 104 14.46 -0.80 -5.09
C ILE A 104 14.77 -0.52 -3.62
N LEU A 105 14.80 -1.55 -2.78
CA LEU A 105 15.12 -1.40 -1.35
C LEU A 105 16.50 -0.79 -1.14
N SER A 106 17.51 -1.22 -1.90
CA SER A 106 18.85 -0.64 -1.86
C SER A 106 18.84 0.85 -2.26
N SER A 107 18.09 1.23 -3.31
CA SER A 107 17.96 2.62 -3.74
C SER A 107 17.23 3.47 -2.69
N VAL A 108 16.18 2.94 -2.07
CA VAL A 108 15.45 3.58 -0.96
C VAL A 108 16.37 3.79 0.25
N HIS A 109 17.12 2.78 0.64
CA HIS A 109 18.06 2.85 1.77
C HIS A 109 19.13 3.92 1.52
N ARG A 110 19.78 3.91 0.34
CA ARG A 110 20.75 4.94 -0.04
C ARG A 110 20.17 6.37 -0.08
N ALA A 111 18.88 6.50 -0.31
CA ALA A 111 18.17 7.78 -0.29
C ALA A 111 17.76 8.24 1.13
N GLY A 112 18.17 7.53 2.18
CA GLY A 112 17.85 7.84 3.58
C GLY A 112 16.44 7.42 4.01
N GLY A 113 15.85 6.46 3.29
CA GLY A 113 14.52 5.92 3.58
C GLY A 113 13.37 6.63 2.88
N LYS A 114 12.28 5.92 2.72
CA LYS A 114 11.00 6.39 2.16
C LYS A 114 9.83 5.75 2.90
N ILE A 115 8.63 6.26 2.70
CA ILE A 115 7.40 5.57 3.10
C ILE A 115 7.03 4.61 1.98
N MET A 116 7.08 3.31 2.28
CA MET A 116 6.88 2.24 1.30
C MET A 116 5.55 1.53 1.51
N THR A 117 4.77 1.32 0.45
CA THR A 117 3.61 0.42 0.47
C THR A 117 3.96 -0.86 -0.29
N ILE A 118 3.84 -1.99 0.41
CA ILE A 118 4.51 -3.24 0.04
C ILE A 118 3.51 -4.38 -0.12
N HIS A 119 3.51 -4.98 -1.29
CA HIS A 119 2.80 -6.20 -1.64
C HIS A 119 3.52 -7.43 -1.08
N SER A 120 2.76 -8.36 -0.46
CA SER A 120 3.35 -9.55 0.18
C SER A 120 2.50 -10.81 0.05
N ARG A 121 1.68 -10.91 -1.01
CA ARG A 121 0.78 -12.04 -1.22
C ARG A 121 1.55 -13.34 -1.44
N GLY A 122 1.39 -14.31 -0.54
CA GLY A 122 2.08 -15.62 -0.61
C GLY A 122 3.59 -15.54 -0.43
N SER A 123 4.12 -14.40 0.03
CA SER A 123 5.54 -14.09 0.18
C SER A 123 5.87 -13.37 1.49
N ALA A 124 4.97 -13.39 2.47
CA ALA A 124 5.09 -12.57 3.67
C ALA A 124 6.42 -12.78 4.42
N SER A 125 6.95 -14.02 4.51
CA SER A 125 8.24 -14.28 5.16
C SER A 125 9.37 -13.60 4.41
N ASP A 126 9.49 -13.90 3.11
CA ASP A 126 10.56 -13.37 2.27
C ASP A 126 10.52 -11.85 2.19
N THR A 127 9.32 -11.27 2.09
CA THR A 127 9.15 -9.80 2.10
C THR A 127 9.66 -9.19 3.41
N ILE A 128 9.34 -9.81 4.57
CA ILE A 128 9.79 -9.36 5.88
C ILE A 128 11.32 -9.50 6.00
N ASP A 129 11.89 -10.59 5.47
CA ASP A 129 13.35 -10.80 5.46
C ASP A 129 14.08 -9.71 4.68
N GLU A 130 13.54 -9.31 3.51
CA GLU A 130 14.19 -8.32 2.65
C GLU A 130 14.10 -6.88 3.22
N ILE A 131 13.08 -6.54 4.01
CA ILE A 131 12.90 -5.19 4.56
C ILE A 131 13.55 -4.99 5.94
N GLU A 132 14.08 -6.03 6.57
CA GLU A 132 14.53 -6.03 7.98
C GLU A 132 15.55 -4.91 8.30
N ASN A 133 16.44 -4.59 7.36
CA ASN A 133 17.52 -3.62 7.57
C ASN A 133 17.41 -2.41 6.61
N ILE A 134 16.21 -2.09 6.16
CA ILE A 134 16.01 -1.01 5.21
C ILE A 134 15.49 0.24 5.93
N ASP A 135 16.15 1.36 5.72
CA ASP A 135 15.68 2.65 6.22
C ASP A 135 14.33 3.02 5.60
N GLY A 136 13.47 3.61 6.42
CA GLY A 136 12.15 4.06 6.00
C GLY A 136 11.02 3.43 6.79
N ILE A 137 9.80 3.64 6.33
CA ILE A 137 8.60 3.05 6.91
C ILE A 137 7.98 2.07 5.92
N ALA A 138 7.92 0.80 6.30
CA ALA A 138 7.24 -0.24 5.55
C ALA A 138 5.75 -0.33 5.95
N ILE A 139 4.85 -0.18 4.99
CA ILE A 139 3.42 -0.41 5.13
C ILE A 139 3.09 -1.69 4.36
N LEU A 140 2.82 -2.77 5.08
CA LEU A 140 2.36 -4.01 4.46
C LEU A 140 0.87 -3.85 4.13
N HIS A 141 0.55 -3.68 2.84
CA HIS A 141 -0.83 -3.54 2.43
C HIS A 141 -1.50 -4.90 2.30
N TRP A 142 -2.79 -4.96 2.61
CA TRP A 142 -3.61 -6.18 2.55
C TRP A 142 -2.88 -7.44 3.03
N PHE A 143 -2.28 -7.36 4.21
CA PHE A 143 -1.44 -8.44 4.72
C PHE A 143 -2.19 -9.75 4.91
N THR A 144 -1.69 -10.83 4.28
CA THR A 144 -2.33 -12.16 4.29
C THR A 144 -1.45 -13.26 4.89
N GLY A 145 -0.37 -12.92 5.57
CA GLY A 145 0.54 -13.85 6.24
C GLY A 145 -0.09 -14.65 7.38
N THR A 146 0.74 -15.43 8.06
CA THR A 146 0.37 -16.14 9.29
C THR A 146 0.43 -15.20 10.50
N PRO A 147 -0.19 -15.54 11.65
CA PRO A 147 -0.03 -14.78 12.89
C PRO A 147 1.42 -14.59 13.33
N LYS A 148 2.28 -15.60 13.16
CA LYS A 148 3.72 -15.51 13.50
C LYS A 148 4.47 -14.53 12.58
N GLN A 149 4.13 -14.50 11.29
CA GLN A 149 4.69 -13.52 10.34
C GLN A 149 4.21 -12.10 10.66
N LEU A 150 2.93 -11.95 11.08
CA LEU A 150 2.40 -10.67 11.53
C LEU A 150 3.15 -10.17 12.76
N GLU A 151 3.36 -11.00 13.78
CA GLU A 151 4.11 -10.66 14.99
C GLU A 151 5.52 -10.17 14.62
N ARG A 152 6.23 -10.91 13.76
CA ARG A 152 7.55 -10.50 13.28
C ARG A 152 7.53 -9.14 12.57
N ALA A 153 6.55 -8.89 11.69
CA ALA A 153 6.41 -7.60 11.02
C ALA A 153 6.09 -6.45 12.00
N ILE A 154 5.29 -6.72 13.04
CA ILE A 154 5.02 -5.76 14.12
C ILE A 154 6.29 -5.42 14.89
N ASP A 155 7.11 -6.41 15.23
CA ASP A 155 8.37 -6.25 15.96
C ASP A 155 9.38 -5.42 15.15
N LEU A 156 9.42 -5.60 13.83
CA LEU A 156 10.21 -4.76 12.91
C LEU A 156 9.66 -3.32 12.73
N GLY A 157 8.54 -2.98 13.37
CA GLY A 157 7.99 -1.64 13.28
C GLY A 157 7.11 -1.39 12.06
N CYS A 158 6.74 -2.40 11.28
CA CYS A 158 5.86 -2.24 10.12
C CYS A 158 4.52 -1.62 10.48
N TRP A 159 4.00 -0.87 9.53
CA TRP A 159 2.62 -0.40 9.48
C TRP A 159 1.80 -1.34 8.59
N PHE A 160 0.48 -1.22 8.68
CA PHE A 160 -0.43 -2.09 7.94
C PHE A 160 -1.59 -1.28 7.38
N SER A 161 -2.00 -1.56 6.16
CA SER A 161 -3.27 -1.05 5.65
C SER A 161 -4.26 -2.19 5.43
N VAL A 162 -5.51 -1.92 5.80
CA VAL A 162 -6.60 -2.90 5.75
C VAL A 162 -7.77 -2.33 4.94
N GLY A 163 -8.30 -3.15 4.05
CA GLY A 163 -9.41 -2.79 3.19
C GLY A 163 -10.69 -3.55 3.51
N PRO A 164 -11.83 -3.11 2.93
CA PRO A 164 -13.13 -3.79 3.11
C PRO A 164 -13.09 -5.28 2.76
N ALA A 165 -12.38 -5.63 1.68
CA ALA A 165 -12.25 -7.01 1.23
C ALA A 165 -11.47 -7.89 2.22
N MET A 166 -10.38 -7.37 2.80
CA MET A 166 -9.62 -8.06 3.85
C MET A 166 -10.49 -8.27 5.08
N LEU A 167 -11.14 -7.21 5.55
CA LEU A 167 -11.97 -7.20 6.76
C LEU A 167 -13.30 -7.96 6.61
N ASP A 168 -13.66 -8.43 5.42
CA ASP A 168 -14.82 -9.29 5.21
C ASP A 168 -14.51 -10.78 5.48
N THR A 169 -13.23 -11.13 5.57
CA THR A 169 -12.79 -12.51 5.83
C THR A 169 -12.53 -12.77 7.32
N ILE A 170 -12.75 -14.03 7.76
CA ILE A 170 -12.44 -14.44 9.14
C ILE A 170 -10.95 -14.24 9.44
N LYS A 171 -10.08 -14.65 8.51
CA LYS A 171 -8.61 -14.50 8.66
C LYS A 171 -8.20 -13.04 8.73
N GLY A 172 -8.73 -12.20 7.84
CA GLY A 172 -8.39 -10.78 7.83
C GLY A 172 -8.80 -10.06 9.11
N LYS A 173 -10.00 -10.35 9.66
CA LYS A 173 -10.44 -9.85 10.96
C LYS A 173 -9.51 -10.27 12.10
N ALA A 174 -9.13 -11.55 12.12
CA ALA A 174 -8.24 -12.09 13.15
C ALA A 174 -6.85 -11.47 13.11
N LEU A 175 -6.32 -11.18 11.91
CA LEU A 175 -5.07 -10.45 11.74
C LEU A 175 -5.20 -8.97 12.17
N ALA A 176 -6.26 -8.29 11.70
CA ALA A 176 -6.51 -6.89 12.02
C ALA A 176 -6.66 -6.62 13.53
N LEU A 177 -7.21 -7.57 14.28
CA LEU A 177 -7.29 -7.49 15.76
C LEU A 177 -5.92 -7.52 16.44
N LYS A 178 -4.93 -8.14 15.83
CA LYS A 178 -3.56 -8.25 16.38
C LYS A 178 -2.68 -7.07 15.99
N ILE A 179 -3.02 -6.35 14.93
CA ILE A 179 -2.27 -5.15 14.51
C ILE A 179 -2.44 -4.05 15.56
N PRO A 180 -1.34 -3.41 16.01
CA PRO A 180 -1.45 -2.25 16.90
C PRO A 180 -2.33 -1.16 16.28
N LYS A 181 -3.37 -0.72 16.98
CA LYS A 181 -4.29 0.33 16.50
C LYS A 181 -3.54 1.59 16.03
N SER A 182 -2.39 1.88 16.65
CA SER A 182 -1.53 3.01 16.31
C SER A 182 -0.72 2.86 15.02
N ARG A 183 -0.74 1.69 14.36
CA ARG A 183 -0.02 1.43 13.11
C ARG A 183 -0.92 0.87 12.00
N ILE A 184 -2.24 1.06 12.14
CA ILE A 184 -3.21 0.64 11.14
C ILE A 184 -3.66 1.83 10.30
N LEU A 185 -3.85 1.61 9.02
CA LEU A 185 -4.40 2.54 8.03
C LEU A 185 -5.53 1.84 7.29
N THR A 186 -6.39 2.59 6.62
CA THR A 186 -7.40 2.02 5.72
C THR A 186 -7.00 2.16 4.26
N GLU A 187 -7.45 1.22 3.45
CA GLU A 187 -7.23 1.20 2.00
C GLU A 187 -8.44 0.67 1.25
N THR A 188 -8.38 0.68 -0.07
CA THR A 188 -9.36 -0.01 -0.91
C THR A 188 -8.72 -0.99 -1.87
N ASP A 189 -7.45 -0.74 -2.24
CA ASP A 189 -6.77 -1.44 -3.32
C ASP A 189 -7.59 -1.43 -4.63
N GLY A 190 -8.41 -0.40 -4.77
CA GLY A 190 -9.24 -0.25 -5.95
C GLY A 190 -8.44 0.22 -7.18
N PRO A 191 -8.83 -0.22 -8.36
CA PRO A 191 -10.04 -0.95 -8.71
C PRO A 191 -9.96 -2.47 -8.54
N PHE A 192 -8.84 -3.03 -8.08
CA PHE A 192 -8.64 -4.49 -7.91
C PHE A 192 -9.38 -5.02 -6.69
N GLY A 193 -9.39 -4.28 -5.59
CA GLY A 193 -10.16 -4.62 -4.40
C GLY A 193 -11.66 -4.63 -4.71
N LYS A 194 -12.36 -5.67 -4.24
CA LYS A 194 -13.81 -5.81 -4.40
C LYS A 194 -14.48 -6.07 -3.06
N PHE A 195 -15.64 -5.46 -2.87
CA PHE A 195 -16.51 -5.77 -1.75
C PHE A 195 -17.88 -6.17 -2.31
N ARG A 196 -18.36 -7.37 -1.92
CA ARG A 196 -19.60 -7.96 -2.46
C ARG A 196 -19.63 -7.98 -4.00
N ASN A 197 -18.52 -8.36 -4.61
CA ASN A 197 -18.30 -8.43 -6.06
C ASN A 197 -18.33 -7.08 -6.82
N VAL A 198 -18.38 -5.95 -6.10
CA VAL A 198 -18.30 -4.60 -6.71
C VAL A 198 -16.89 -4.06 -6.53
N PRO A 199 -16.22 -3.57 -7.59
CA PRO A 199 -14.94 -2.89 -7.47
C PRO A 199 -15.05 -1.69 -6.52
N LEU A 200 -14.07 -1.56 -5.64
CA LEU A 200 -14.05 -0.47 -4.65
C LEU A 200 -13.58 0.84 -5.28
N MET A 201 -14.27 1.91 -4.93
CA MET A 201 -13.83 3.27 -5.19
C MET A 201 -12.93 3.78 -4.04
N PRO A 202 -12.06 4.77 -4.27
CA PRO A 202 -11.14 5.24 -3.22
C PRO A 202 -11.83 5.66 -1.91
N TRP A 203 -13.04 6.22 -1.98
CA TRP A 203 -13.83 6.64 -0.82
C TRP A 203 -14.51 5.49 -0.07
N ASP A 204 -14.57 4.30 -0.65
CA ASP A 204 -15.16 3.12 0.00
C ASP A 204 -14.30 2.60 1.18
N SER A 205 -13.15 3.21 1.44
CA SER A 205 -12.40 3.02 2.68
C SER A 205 -13.24 3.26 3.95
N GLU A 206 -14.31 4.06 3.86
CA GLU A 206 -15.29 4.26 4.95
C GLU A 206 -15.98 2.95 5.38
N ILE A 207 -16.09 1.98 4.47
CA ILE A 207 -16.59 0.64 4.80
C ILE A 207 -15.62 -0.05 5.78
N ALA A 208 -14.30 0.03 5.51
CA ALA A 208 -13.28 -0.52 6.40
C ALA A 208 -13.29 0.18 7.78
N GLU A 209 -13.52 1.48 7.84
CA GLU A 209 -13.66 2.23 9.11
C GLU A 209 -14.84 1.68 9.94
N THR A 210 -15.98 1.44 9.29
CA THR A 210 -17.16 0.85 9.93
C THR A 210 -16.92 -0.57 10.40
N GLN A 211 -16.17 -1.37 9.62
CA GLN A 211 -15.80 -2.73 9.99
C GLN A 211 -14.83 -2.73 11.19
N LEU A 212 -13.85 -1.80 11.21
CA LEU A 212 -12.93 -1.63 12.34
C LEU A 212 -13.64 -1.18 13.62
N ALA A 213 -14.64 -0.28 13.53
CA ALA A 213 -15.43 0.13 14.67
C ALA A 213 -16.12 -1.07 15.34
N LYS A 214 -16.74 -1.93 14.55
CA LYS A 214 -17.35 -3.18 15.03
C LYS A 214 -16.32 -4.14 15.62
N LEU A 215 -15.18 -4.30 14.94
CA LEU A 215 -14.12 -5.21 15.33
C LEU A 215 -13.44 -4.80 16.64
N TRP A 216 -13.23 -3.49 16.85
CA TRP A 216 -12.60 -2.94 18.05
C TRP A 216 -13.58 -2.68 19.18
N GLY A 217 -14.89 -2.74 18.93
CA GLY A 217 -15.92 -2.45 19.93
C GLY A 217 -15.93 -0.97 20.37
N VAL A 218 -15.65 -0.05 19.44
CA VAL A 218 -15.58 1.40 19.68
C VAL A 218 -16.48 2.15 18.69
N SER A 219 -16.70 3.46 18.92
CA SER A 219 -17.47 4.27 17.99
C SER A 219 -16.73 4.49 16.65
N LEU A 220 -17.47 4.77 15.59
CA LEU A 220 -16.88 5.16 14.30
C LEU A 220 -16.04 6.43 14.42
N MET A 221 -16.43 7.34 15.32
CA MET A 221 -15.69 8.58 15.60
C MET A 221 -14.32 8.28 16.20
N ASP A 222 -14.22 7.33 17.13
CA ASP A 222 -12.94 6.92 17.73
C ASP A 222 -12.02 6.28 16.69
N VAL A 223 -12.58 5.46 15.78
CA VAL A 223 -11.80 4.89 14.66
C VAL A 223 -11.27 5.99 13.77
N LYS A 224 -12.11 6.94 13.34
CA LYS A 224 -11.69 8.06 12.49
C LYS A 224 -10.63 8.93 13.17
N ALA A 225 -10.76 9.17 14.46
CA ALA A 225 -9.76 9.89 15.25
C ALA A 225 -8.42 9.14 15.28
N GLN A 226 -8.43 7.84 15.58
CA GLN A 226 -7.22 7.00 15.58
C GLN A 226 -6.55 6.96 14.20
N LEU A 227 -7.31 6.75 13.12
CA LEU A 227 -6.76 6.71 11.75
C LEU A 227 -6.19 8.06 11.33
N SER A 228 -6.85 9.16 11.71
CA SER A 228 -6.35 10.52 11.46
C SER A 228 -5.03 10.79 12.18
N ASP A 229 -4.92 10.33 13.42
CA ASP A 229 -3.68 10.43 14.20
C ASP A 229 -2.56 9.60 13.60
N ASN A 230 -2.87 8.35 13.23
CA ASN A 230 -1.93 7.47 12.54
C ASN A 230 -1.39 8.11 11.25
N LEU A 231 -2.29 8.70 10.44
CA LEU A 231 -1.88 9.37 9.21
C LEU A 231 -0.97 10.57 9.48
N ARG A 232 -1.30 11.41 10.49
CA ARG A 232 -0.43 12.54 10.86
C ARG A 232 0.96 12.06 11.29
N ARG A 233 1.05 11.02 12.11
CA ARG A 233 2.32 10.43 12.55
C ARG A 233 3.12 9.88 11.38
N LEU A 234 2.47 9.19 10.43
CA LEU A 234 3.13 8.71 9.23
C LEU A 234 3.66 9.85 8.36
N CYS A 235 2.90 10.94 8.22
CA CYS A 235 3.29 12.10 7.42
C CYS A 235 4.37 12.97 8.07
N SER A 236 4.63 12.82 9.38
CA SER A 236 5.71 13.54 10.08
C SER A 236 7.08 12.88 9.94
N TYR A 237 7.14 11.66 9.43
CA TYR A 237 8.38 10.97 9.07
C TYR A 237 8.97 11.58 7.81
#